data_8e98ddb68758949abb20544bfce09a81
#
_entry.id   8e98ddb68758949abb20544bfce09a81
#
_cell.length_a   1.000
_cell.length_b   1.000
_cell.length_c   1.000
_cell.angle_alpha   90.00
_cell.angle_beta   90.00
_cell.angle_gamma   90.00
#
_symmetry.space_group_name_H-M   'P 1'
#
loop_
_entity.id
_entity.type
_entity.pdbx_description
1 polymer ?
#
loop_
_entity_poly.entity_id
_entity_poly.type
_entity_poly.pdbx_seq_one_letter_code
_entity_poly.pdbx_strand_id
1 'polypeptide(L)'
;LRPSQGRLRWGKESPFYFAMRARIQYCLELNPENRFLGVVWMQGEFDYENGPAQMAGFDAMTEDFFRYMAEACPGKVYKGDWNRGIWYNAETVAHWYGVGDCPRIWAHYAQWSPETYVKVPRDTDSNEVNGTGLTAAVRAMHYGNDAFRRVVAPCIAKTMAKRLH
;
A
#
# COMPACT_ATOMS: atom_id res chain seq x y z
N LEU A 1 0.18 0.38 -20.28
CA LEU A 1 1.48 -0.28 -20.01
C LEU A 1 1.16 -1.58 -19.29
N ARG A 2 1.53 -2.71 -19.87
CA ARG A 2 1.37 -4.00 -19.21
C ARG A 2 2.26 -4.04 -17.97
N PRO A 3 1.76 -4.41 -16.80
CA PRO A 3 2.53 -4.46 -15.56
C PRO A 3 3.80 -5.28 -15.67
N SER A 4 3.79 -6.33 -16.50
CA SER A 4 4.93 -7.23 -16.73
C SER A 4 6.13 -6.64 -17.47
N GLN A 5 6.01 -5.46 -18.08
CA GLN A 5 7.02 -4.93 -19.01
C GLN A 5 7.59 -3.55 -18.61
N GLY A 6 7.22 -2.98 -17.48
CA GLY A 6 7.53 -1.58 -17.21
C GLY A 6 8.57 -1.33 -16.14
N ARG A 7 9.47 -0.43 -16.43
CA ARG A 7 10.33 0.29 -15.47
C ARG A 7 9.53 1.06 -14.39
N LEU A 8 8.20 1.06 -14.49
CA LEU A 8 7.26 1.77 -13.63
C LEU A 8 6.60 0.87 -12.58
N ARG A 9 7.06 -0.38 -12.42
CA ARG A 9 6.60 -1.27 -11.35
C ARG A 9 7.20 -0.87 -10.01
N TRP A 10 6.44 -1.15 -8.97
CA TRP A 10 6.97 -1.19 -7.63
C TRP A 10 7.86 -2.44 -7.45
N GLY A 11 9.07 -2.23 -6.96
CA GLY A 11 10.05 -3.26 -6.68
C GLY A 11 11.34 -2.61 -6.22
N LYS A 12 12.23 -3.35 -5.58
CA LYS A 12 13.45 -2.82 -4.98
C LYS A 12 14.40 -2.08 -5.96
N GLU A 13 14.27 -2.36 -7.27
CA GLU A 13 15.06 -1.71 -8.33
C GLU A 13 14.27 -0.61 -9.06
N SER A 14 13.04 -0.30 -8.63
CA SER A 14 12.21 0.65 -9.35
C SER A 14 12.52 2.10 -8.97
N PRO A 15 12.41 3.04 -9.93
CA PRO A 15 12.54 4.46 -9.62
C PRO A 15 11.54 4.96 -8.59
N PHE A 16 10.34 4.38 -8.53
CA PHE A 16 9.33 4.73 -7.53
C PHE A 16 9.76 4.34 -6.12
N TYR A 17 10.34 3.16 -5.97
CA TYR A 17 10.85 2.70 -4.70
C TYR A 17 11.99 3.61 -4.19
N PHE A 18 12.95 3.93 -5.05
CA PHE A 18 14.03 4.86 -4.68
C PHE A 18 13.51 6.25 -4.33
N ALA A 19 12.55 6.77 -5.10
CA ALA A 19 11.94 8.08 -4.81
C ALA A 19 11.18 8.08 -3.48
N MET A 20 10.42 7.03 -3.19
CA MET A 20 9.71 6.87 -1.92
C MET A 20 10.70 6.88 -0.75
N ARG A 21 11.73 6.03 -0.81
CA ARG A 21 12.74 5.89 0.23
C ARG A 21 13.48 7.21 0.49
N ALA A 22 13.95 7.86 -0.55
CA ALA A 22 14.65 9.13 -0.45
C ALA A 22 13.77 10.24 0.16
N ARG A 23 12.49 10.31 -0.22
CA ARG A 23 11.56 11.30 0.34
C ARG A 23 11.27 11.05 1.82
N ILE A 24 11.09 9.80 2.21
CA ILE A 24 10.87 9.45 3.63
C ILE A 24 12.11 9.84 4.45
N GLN A 25 13.29 9.44 4.01
CA GLN A 25 14.54 9.79 4.67
C GLN A 25 14.69 11.32 4.80
N TYR A 26 14.54 12.05 3.71
CA TYR A 26 14.61 13.51 3.71
C TYR A 26 13.62 14.14 4.72
N CYS A 27 12.37 13.70 4.73
CA CYS A 27 11.39 14.21 5.70
C CYS A 27 11.77 13.92 7.15
N LEU A 28 12.40 12.78 7.43
CA LEU A 28 12.84 12.43 8.78
C LEU A 28 14.09 13.22 9.23
N GLU A 29 14.91 13.64 8.27
CA GLU A 29 16.12 14.44 8.52
C GLU A 29 15.81 15.94 8.69
N LEU A 30 14.71 16.45 8.09
CA LEU A 30 14.32 17.86 8.18
C LEU A 30 14.13 18.36 9.63
N ASN A 31 13.67 17.49 10.51
CA ASN A 31 13.48 17.82 11.92
C ASN A 31 13.80 16.59 12.79
N PRO A 32 14.64 16.74 13.83
CA PRO A 32 14.98 15.62 14.73
C PRO A 32 13.76 15.01 15.43
N GLU A 33 12.69 15.77 15.62
CA GLU A 33 11.44 15.31 16.24
C GLU A 33 10.51 14.54 15.28
N ASN A 34 10.78 14.56 13.98
CA ASN A 34 9.97 13.82 13.03
C ASN A 34 10.06 12.31 13.30
N ARG A 35 8.90 11.67 13.27
CA ARG A 35 8.75 10.22 13.44
C ARG A 35 7.94 9.62 12.30
N PHE A 36 8.36 8.45 11.87
CA PHE A 36 7.67 7.69 10.85
C PHE A 36 6.53 6.87 11.46
N LEU A 37 5.31 7.04 10.98
CA LEU A 37 4.14 6.32 11.49
C LEU A 37 3.91 5.00 10.75
N GLY A 38 4.14 4.98 9.45
CA GLY A 38 3.95 3.79 8.62
C GLY A 38 3.72 4.09 7.14
N VAL A 39 3.69 3.04 6.35
CA VAL A 39 3.29 3.06 4.94
C VAL A 39 1.86 2.55 4.84
N VAL A 40 1.00 3.24 4.11
CA VAL A 40 -0.28 2.72 3.63
C VAL A 40 -0.08 2.23 2.21
N TRP A 41 -0.24 0.93 2.01
CA TRP A 41 -0.02 0.28 0.72
C TRP A 41 -1.35 -0.18 0.13
N MET A 42 -1.74 0.43 -0.98
CA MET A 42 -2.94 0.07 -1.75
C MET A 42 -2.51 -0.14 -3.19
N GLN A 43 -1.95 -1.30 -3.48
CA GLN A 43 -1.36 -1.63 -4.77
C GLN A 43 -1.55 -3.10 -5.09
N GLY A 44 -1.48 -3.46 -6.36
CA GLY A 44 -1.52 -4.83 -6.83
C GLY A 44 -2.58 -5.09 -7.91
N GLU A 45 -3.46 -4.11 -8.17
CA GLU A 45 -4.56 -4.25 -9.13
C GLU A 45 -4.06 -4.56 -10.55
N PHE A 46 -3.01 -3.89 -10.96
CA PHE A 46 -2.43 -4.08 -12.30
C PHE A 46 -1.43 -5.24 -12.40
N ASP A 47 -1.22 -5.97 -11.33
CA ASP A 47 -0.31 -7.11 -11.29
C ASP A 47 -1.04 -8.47 -11.40
N TYR A 48 -2.33 -8.44 -11.74
CA TYR A 48 -3.22 -9.60 -11.83
C TYR A 48 -2.74 -10.69 -12.80
N GLU A 49 -1.91 -10.35 -13.77
CA GLU A 49 -1.34 -11.31 -14.73
C GLU A 49 -0.07 -12.02 -14.23
N ASN A 50 0.49 -11.60 -13.09
CA ASN A 50 1.78 -12.09 -12.62
C ASN A 50 1.92 -12.07 -11.09
N GLY A 51 0.91 -12.59 -10.41
CA GLY A 51 0.82 -12.62 -8.95
C GLY A 51 2.05 -13.18 -8.23
N PRO A 52 2.61 -14.34 -8.61
CA PRO A 52 3.80 -14.88 -7.97
C PRO A 52 5.00 -13.93 -8.01
N ALA A 53 5.28 -13.32 -9.16
CA ALA A 53 6.37 -12.37 -9.28
C ALA A 53 6.10 -11.07 -8.50
N GLN A 54 4.84 -10.64 -8.45
CA GLN A 54 4.44 -9.48 -7.66
C GLN A 54 4.63 -9.73 -6.16
N MET A 55 4.20 -10.87 -5.65
CA MET A 55 4.40 -11.23 -4.24
C MET A 55 5.87 -11.28 -3.86
N ALA A 56 6.70 -11.96 -4.66
CA ALA A 56 8.14 -12.02 -4.45
C ALA A 56 8.82 -10.64 -4.54
N GLY A 57 8.39 -9.81 -5.48
CA GLY A 57 8.87 -8.44 -5.65
C GLY A 57 8.49 -7.53 -4.48
N PHE A 58 7.29 -7.68 -3.96
CA PHE A 58 6.82 -6.98 -2.76
C PHE A 58 7.64 -7.37 -1.53
N ASP A 59 7.84 -8.66 -1.30
CA ASP A 59 8.63 -9.14 -0.16
C ASP A 59 10.06 -8.61 -0.22
N ALA A 60 10.72 -8.75 -1.36
CA ALA A 60 12.09 -8.25 -1.55
C ALA A 60 12.20 -6.73 -1.38
N MET A 61 11.22 -5.97 -1.85
CA MET A 61 11.19 -4.51 -1.72
C MET A 61 10.98 -4.08 -0.26
N THR A 62 10.07 -4.71 0.45
CA THR A 62 9.77 -4.34 1.84
C THR A 62 10.88 -4.73 2.80
N GLU A 63 11.53 -5.87 2.59
CA GLU A 63 12.72 -6.27 3.35
C GLU A 63 13.90 -5.30 3.13
N ASP A 64 14.14 -4.91 1.88
CA ASP A 64 15.17 -3.92 1.56
C ASP A 64 14.84 -2.56 2.18
N PHE A 65 13.57 -2.15 2.15
CA PHE A 65 13.11 -0.91 2.77
C PHE A 65 13.39 -0.87 4.28
N PHE A 66 13.01 -1.91 4.99
CA PHE A 66 13.22 -1.95 6.44
C PHE A 66 14.70 -1.93 6.81
N ARG A 67 15.51 -2.75 6.13
CA ARG A 67 16.96 -2.77 6.34
C ARG A 67 17.58 -1.39 6.09
N TYR A 68 17.32 -0.81 4.93
CA TYR A 68 17.87 0.49 4.57
C TYR A 68 17.45 1.59 5.55
N MET A 69 16.17 1.65 5.91
CA MET A 69 15.66 2.69 6.79
C MET A 69 16.13 2.51 8.23
N ALA A 70 16.34 1.29 8.69
CA ALA A 70 16.92 1.02 10.00
C ALA A 70 18.38 1.52 10.10
N GLU A 71 19.15 1.41 9.01
CA GLU A 71 20.51 1.93 8.91
C GLU A 71 20.56 3.45 8.75
N ALA A 72 19.74 4.01 7.85
CA ALA A 72 19.73 5.43 7.51
C ALA A 72 19.04 6.31 8.56
N CYS A 73 17.99 5.81 9.18
CA CYS A 73 17.12 6.55 10.10
C CYS A 73 16.83 5.72 11.37
N PRO A 74 17.85 5.35 12.17
CA PRO A 74 17.66 4.55 13.37
C PRO A 74 16.77 5.28 14.39
N GLY A 75 15.85 4.57 15.04
CA GLY A 75 14.97 5.11 16.09
C GLY A 75 13.95 6.14 15.61
N LYS A 76 13.74 6.29 14.30
CA LYS A 76 12.79 7.26 13.74
C LYS A 76 11.36 6.73 13.59
N VAL A 77 11.09 5.47 13.90
CA VAL A 77 9.72 4.94 13.91
C VAL A 77 9.02 5.35 15.20
N TYR A 78 7.79 5.81 15.10
CA TYR A 78 6.95 6.11 16.26
C TYR A 78 6.43 4.81 16.90
N LYS A 79 6.76 4.59 18.16
CA LYS A 79 6.39 3.38 18.93
C LYS A 79 6.70 2.07 18.18
N GLY A 80 7.96 1.82 17.87
CA GLY A 80 8.37 0.56 17.25
C GLY A 80 9.62 0.68 16.39
N ASP A 81 9.84 -0.34 15.57
CA ASP A 81 11.01 -0.50 14.73
C ASP A 81 10.63 -0.57 13.24
N TRP A 82 11.65 -0.50 12.39
CA TRP A 82 11.52 -0.68 10.94
C TRP A 82 11.23 -2.16 10.61
N ASN A 83 9.95 -2.54 10.66
CA ASN A 83 9.47 -3.91 10.41
C ASN A 83 8.05 -3.93 9.81
N ARG A 84 7.50 -5.11 9.64
CA ARG A 84 6.16 -5.31 9.05
C ARG A 84 5.02 -4.62 9.81
N GLY A 85 5.18 -4.37 11.09
CA GLY A 85 4.20 -3.69 11.93
C GLY A 85 3.92 -2.23 11.58
N ILE A 86 4.73 -1.62 10.70
CA ILE A 86 4.52 -0.27 10.18
C ILE A 86 4.04 -0.24 8.72
N TRP A 87 3.68 -1.39 8.15
CA TRP A 87 3.24 -1.50 6.76
C TRP A 87 1.79 -1.96 6.69
N TYR A 88 0.91 -1.05 6.33
CA TYR A 88 -0.54 -1.23 6.31
C TYR A 88 -0.99 -1.57 4.89
N ASN A 89 -1.20 -2.85 4.62
CA ASN A 89 -1.74 -3.32 3.34
C ASN A 89 -3.25 -3.15 3.34
N ALA A 90 -3.78 -2.23 2.54
CA ALA A 90 -5.21 -1.98 2.44
C ALA A 90 -5.81 -2.62 1.18
N GLU A 91 -6.99 -3.21 1.36
CA GLU A 91 -7.78 -3.76 0.26
C GLU A 91 -8.21 -2.67 -0.71
N THR A 92 -8.31 -3.03 -1.97
CA THR A 92 -8.85 -2.18 -3.04
C THR A 92 -10.33 -2.51 -3.32
N VAL A 93 -10.92 -1.89 -4.33
CA VAL A 93 -12.34 -2.09 -4.64
C VAL A 93 -12.66 -3.54 -4.97
N ALA A 94 -13.89 -3.95 -4.68
CA ALA A 94 -14.38 -5.32 -4.86
C ALA A 94 -14.26 -5.87 -6.29
N HIS A 95 -14.24 -5.00 -7.30
CA HIS A 95 -14.03 -5.37 -8.70
C HIS A 95 -12.82 -6.30 -8.88
N TRP A 96 -11.70 -5.99 -8.24
CA TRP A 96 -10.46 -6.73 -8.41
C TRP A 96 -10.44 -8.11 -7.76
N TYR A 97 -11.37 -8.41 -6.85
CA TYR A 97 -11.48 -9.74 -6.24
C TYR A 97 -11.86 -10.86 -7.22
N GLY A 98 -12.35 -10.52 -8.41
CA GLY A 98 -12.64 -11.46 -9.49
C GLY A 98 -11.62 -11.44 -10.62
N VAL A 99 -10.52 -10.70 -10.50
CA VAL A 99 -9.59 -10.48 -11.62
C VAL A 99 -8.24 -11.17 -11.38
N GLY A 100 -7.92 -12.14 -12.22
CA GLY A 100 -6.62 -12.82 -12.28
C GLY A 100 -6.08 -13.25 -10.92
N ASP A 101 -4.84 -12.89 -10.63
CA ASP A 101 -4.14 -13.21 -9.38
C ASP A 101 -4.40 -12.22 -8.23
N CYS A 102 -5.22 -11.19 -8.40
CA CYS A 102 -5.49 -10.22 -7.34
C CYS A 102 -5.91 -10.85 -6.00
N PRO A 103 -6.84 -11.82 -5.95
CA PRO A 103 -7.20 -12.46 -4.68
C PRO A 103 -6.01 -13.14 -3.98
N ARG A 104 -5.07 -13.70 -4.75
CA ARG A 104 -3.86 -14.34 -4.22
C ARG A 104 -2.87 -13.32 -3.67
N ILE A 105 -2.73 -12.19 -4.35
CA ILE A 105 -1.88 -11.07 -3.91
C ILE A 105 -2.38 -10.54 -2.56
N TRP A 106 -3.69 -10.29 -2.41
CA TRP A 106 -4.22 -9.80 -1.14
C TRP A 106 -4.23 -10.84 -0.03
N ALA A 107 -4.43 -12.11 -0.35
CA ALA A 107 -4.24 -13.19 0.62
C ALA A 107 -2.78 -13.24 1.12
N HIS A 108 -1.81 -13.03 0.22
CA HIS A 108 -0.41 -12.90 0.59
C HIS A 108 -0.18 -11.70 1.53
N TYR A 109 -0.69 -10.52 1.19
CA TYR A 109 -0.56 -9.34 2.04
C TYR A 109 -1.18 -9.52 3.43
N ALA A 110 -2.33 -10.18 3.50
CA ALA A 110 -2.99 -10.48 4.76
C ALA A 110 -2.19 -11.47 5.64
N GLN A 111 -1.52 -12.43 5.03
CA GLN A 111 -0.61 -13.36 5.73
C GLN A 111 0.71 -12.71 6.12
N TRP A 112 1.22 -11.83 5.26
CA TRP A 112 2.50 -11.16 5.45
C TRP A 112 2.49 -10.20 6.65
N SER A 113 1.39 -9.48 6.87
CA SER A 113 1.22 -8.57 8.02
C SER A 113 -0.22 -8.59 8.56
N PRO A 114 -0.63 -9.64 9.25
CA PRO A 114 -2.03 -9.84 9.65
C PRO A 114 -2.58 -8.75 10.59
N GLU A 115 -1.73 -8.18 11.43
CA GLU A 115 -2.12 -7.13 12.39
C GLU A 115 -2.34 -5.76 11.73
N THR A 116 -1.68 -5.53 10.60
CA THR A 116 -1.73 -4.26 9.86
C THR A 116 -2.46 -4.38 8.52
N TYR A 117 -3.09 -5.53 8.26
CA TYR A 117 -3.94 -5.69 7.09
C TYR A 117 -5.26 -4.96 7.26
N VAL A 118 -5.55 -4.05 6.34
CA VAL A 118 -6.74 -3.18 6.37
C VAL A 118 -7.83 -3.77 5.49
N LYS A 119 -8.82 -4.39 6.12
CA LYS A 119 -10.05 -4.82 5.43
C LYS A 119 -10.96 -3.64 5.17
N VAL A 120 -11.43 -3.54 3.94
CA VAL A 120 -12.45 -2.57 3.52
C VAL A 120 -13.74 -3.33 3.21
N PRO A 121 -14.92 -2.87 3.66
CA PRO A 121 -16.20 -3.52 3.34
C PRO A 121 -16.37 -3.64 1.82
N ARG A 122 -16.75 -4.85 1.34
CA ARG A 122 -16.84 -5.14 -0.08
C ARG A 122 -17.98 -4.41 -0.81
N ASP A 123 -18.97 -3.97 -0.08
CA ASP A 123 -20.07 -3.14 -0.55
C ASP A 123 -19.74 -1.64 -0.59
N THR A 124 -18.48 -1.29 -0.26
CA THR A 124 -18.03 0.09 -0.36
C THR A 124 -18.13 0.58 -1.80
N ASP A 125 -18.80 1.71 -1.99
CA ASP A 125 -19.13 2.23 -3.31
C ASP A 125 -17.90 2.58 -4.14
N SER A 126 -17.74 1.87 -5.26
CA SER A 126 -16.72 2.13 -6.27
C SER A 126 -17.27 2.98 -7.44
N ASN A 127 -18.59 3.22 -7.48
CA ASN A 127 -19.24 3.85 -8.62
C ASN A 127 -19.40 5.36 -8.47
N GLU A 128 -18.97 5.93 -7.37
CA GLU A 128 -18.99 7.38 -7.21
C GLU A 128 -18.20 8.09 -8.31
N VAL A 129 -18.76 9.17 -8.79
CA VAL A 129 -18.17 9.97 -9.86
C VAL A 129 -16.91 10.66 -9.32
N ASN A 130 -15.74 10.08 -9.61
CA ASN A 130 -14.44 10.67 -9.29
C ASN A 130 -14.01 11.76 -10.27
N GLY A 131 -14.93 12.33 -11.01
CA GLY A 131 -14.65 13.36 -11.99
C GLY A 131 -15.46 13.17 -13.28
N THR A 132 -15.57 14.22 -14.03
CA THR A 132 -16.20 14.22 -15.35
C THR A 132 -15.32 13.49 -16.35
N GLY A 133 -15.92 12.66 -17.19
CA GLY A 133 -15.24 12.01 -18.32
C GLY A 133 -14.72 10.59 -18.09
N LEU A 134 -14.83 10.03 -16.89
CA LEU A 134 -14.50 8.62 -16.67
C LEU A 134 -15.61 7.69 -17.17
N THR A 135 -15.23 6.60 -17.83
CA THR A 135 -16.18 5.55 -18.21
C THR A 135 -16.70 4.80 -16.98
N ALA A 136 -17.87 4.14 -17.11
CA ALA A 136 -18.40 3.31 -16.03
C ALA A 136 -17.43 2.20 -15.60
N ALA A 137 -16.70 1.60 -16.56
CA ALA A 137 -15.69 0.60 -16.28
C ALA A 137 -14.54 1.14 -15.42
N VAL A 138 -14.01 2.32 -15.76
CA VAL A 138 -12.91 2.94 -14.98
C VAL A 138 -13.38 3.32 -13.58
N ARG A 139 -14.63 3.80 -13.44
CA ARG A 139 -15.23 4.10 -12.12
C ARG A 139 -15.33 2.85 -11.24
N ALA A 140 -15.71 1.72 -11.80
CA ALA A 140 -15.79 0.46 -11.06
C ALA A 140 -14.43 -0.04 -10.53
N MET A 141 -13.32 0.40 -11.09
CA MET A 141 -11.96 -0.01 -10.73
C MET A 141 -11.33 0.78 -9.57
N HIS A 142 -11.97 1.85 -9.11
CA HIS A 142 -11.44 2.74 -8.07
C HIS A 142 -12.53 3.13 -7.08
N TYR A 143 -12.13 3.40 -5.84
CA TYR A 143 -13.02 4.02 -4.87
C TYR A 143 -13.36 5.45 -5.28
N GLY A 144 -14.63 5.85 -5.09
CA GLY A 144 -15.03 7.23 -5.17
C GLY A 144 -14.43 8.08 -4.03
N ASN A 145 -14.39 9.40 -4.23
CA ASN A 145 -13.84 10.32 -3.22
C ASN A 145 -14.57 10.21 -1.88
N ASP A 146 -15.90 10.12 -1.90
CA ASP A 146 -16.71 10.01 -0.68
C ASP A 146 -16.55 8.64 -0.03
N ALA A 147 -16.54 7.57 -0.80
CA ALA A 147 -16.25 6.23 -0.30
C ALA A 147 -14.87 6.16 0.35
N PHE A 148 -13.85 6.77 -0.29
CA PHE A 148 -12.52 6.83 0.30
C PHE A 148 -12.54 7.59 1.63
N ARG A 149 -13.13 8.77 1.68
CA ARG A 149 -13.18 9.62 2.89
C ARG A 149 -14.00 9.01 4.03
N ARG A 150 -15.15 8.39 3.72
CA ARG A 150 -16.12 7.93 4.72
C ARG A 150 -15.90 6.48 5.17
N VAL A 151 -15.24 5.66 4.35
CA VAL A 151 -15.07 4.23 4.65
C VAL A 151 -13.60 3.84 4.65
N VAL A 152 -12.88 4.02 3.54
CA VAL A 152 -11.51 3.50 3.39
C VAL A 152 -10.55 4.15 4.38
N ALA A 153 -10.51 5.49 4.42
CA ALA A 153 -9.63 6.21 5.32
C ALA A 153 -9.92 5.92 6.82
N PRO A 154 -11.18 5.86 7.28
CA PRO A 154 -11.50 5.38 8.63
C PRO A 154 -11.03 3.94 8.92
N CYS A 155 -11.13 3.01 7.96
CA CYS A 155 -10.61 1.65 8.13
C CYS A 155 -9.09 1.64 8.33
N ILE A 156 -8.37 2.43 7.53
CA ILE A 156 -6.92 2.62 7.66
C ILE A 156 -6.59 3.22 9.03
N ALA A 157 -7.23 4.35 9.38
CA ALA A 157 -6.99 5.05 10.64
C ALA A 157 -7.26 4.15 11.86
N LYS A 158 -8.35 3.38 11.85
CA LYS A 158 -8.68 2.42 12.91
C LYS A 158 -7.62 1.33 13.06
N THR A 159 -7.08 0.82 11.96
CA THR A 159 -6.03 -0.20 11.99
C THR A 159 -4.71 0.39 12.51
N MET A 160 -4.35 1.59 12.08
CA MET A 160 -3.16 2.30 12.57
C MET A 160 -3.27 2.62 14.06
N ALA A 161 -4.44 3.07 14.52
CA ALA A 161 -4.67 3.44 15.93
C ALA A 161 -4.40 2.29 16.91
N LYS A 162 -4.68 1.04 16.52
CA LYS A 162 -4.39 -0.13 17.36
C LYS A 162 -2.91 -0.27 17.75
N ARG A 163 -2.02 0.19 16.90
CA ARG A 163 -0.57 0.18 17.17
C ARG A 163 -0.11 1.45 17.88
N LEU A 164 -0.76 2.57 17.61
CA LEU A 164 -0.33 3.87 18.10
C LEU A 164 -0.78 4.14 19.55
N HIS A 165 -1.76 3.40 20.03
CA HIS A 165 -2.25 3.41 21.42
C HIS A 165 -1.72 2.21 22.19
#